data_24e231f958bcaf7def34dcdb4ea0bb38
#
_entry.id   24e231f958bcaf7def34dcdb4ea0bb38
#
_cell.length_a   1.000
_cell.length_b   1.000
_cell.length_c   1.000
_cell.angle_alpha   90.00
_cell.angle_beta   90.00
_cell.angle_gamma   90.00
#
_symmetry.space_group_name_H-M   'P 1'
#
loop_
_entity.id
_entity.type
_entity.pdbx_description
1 polymer ?
#
loop_
_entity_poly.entity_id
_entity_poly.type
_entity_poly.pdbx_seq_one_letter_code
_entity_poly.pdbx_strand_id
1 'polypeptide(L)'
;MRFISVLYFSLCVTACGGGSGIPTNRPDPAPDNTPPVISLLGSSSITIELGSTYEEPGATATDNIDGAVEVEIAGSVADQLGTYTLTYTATDSAANTSSVNRTVTVVEPTDTIKAINTAKWFHQTVIPNGWSWFNNEQQLYTNRTANSFVSGGTLKIVAKKEQFTDQGVTKQYTSARLNSKFAFTYGRVEVRAKMPTGHGTWPAIWMLGKNISERGAYWETQGFGTTSWPACGELDILEHWGRNQNYVQSAIHTPSSHGATINHGGQYIASASTDFHIYSMDWNPQRMVFSVDGMEHYSYDPVVKDANTWPFDEDLYLLLNVAIESGIDANFTESAMEVDYVRIYNSAGQLIWSDEFN
;
A
#
# COMPACT_ATOMS: atom_id res chain seq x y z
N MET A 1 36.36 -6.69 -21.73
CA MET A 1 37.37 -7.18 -22.65
C MET A 1 38.69 -7.17 -21.94
N ARG A 2 39.12 -8.33 -21.44
CA ARG A 2 40.54 -8.67 -21.18
C ARG A 2 40.61 -10.19 -21.18
N PHE A 3 41.14 -10.73 -22.26
CA PHE A 3 41.50 -12.13 -22.42
C PHE A 3 42.79 -12.40 -21.65
N ILE A 4 42.81 -13.44 -20.81
CA ILE A 4 44.05 -14.02 -20.27
C ILE A 4 44.21 -15.36 -20.96
N SER A 5 45.20 -15.41 -21.87
CA SER A 5 45.71 -16.65 -22.47
C SER A 5 46.58 -17.36 -21.46
N VAL A 6 46.29 -18.62 -21.17
CA VAL A 6 47.20 -19.53 -20.45
C VAL A 6 47.91 -20.42 -21.46
N LEU A 7 49.23 -20.27 -21.48
CA LEU A 7 50.14 -20.99 -22.35
C LEU A 7 50.51 -22.34 -21.71
N TYR A 8 50.16 -23.42 -22.38
CA TYR A 8 50.64 -24.76 -22.00
C TYR A 8 52.08 -24.98 -22.51
N PHE A 9 53.03 -25.24 -21.58
CA PHE A 9 54.36 -25.73 -21.89
C PHE A 9 54.36 -27.27 -21.85
N SER A 10 54.55 -27.88 -22.99
CA SER A 10 54.79 -29.33 -23.12
C SER A 10 56.26 -29.57 -22.93
N LEU A 11 56.61 -30.34 -21.91
CA LEU A 11 58.00 -30.81 -21.70
C LEU A 11 58.07 -32.30 -22.08
N CYS A 12 58.65 -32.58 -23.24
CA CYS A 12 59.05 -33.95 -23.64
C CYS A 12 60.31 -34.34 -22.90
N VAL A 13 60.24 -35.40 -22.07
CA VAL A 13 61.44 -36.10 -21.55
C VAL A 13 61.38 -37.52 -22.07
N THR A 14 62.26 -37.79 -23.03
CA THR A 14 62.63 -39.19 -23.45
C THR A 14 63.65 -39.79 -22.49
N ALA A 15 63.23 -40.83 -21.76
CA ALA A 15 64.16 -41.69 -21.06
C ALA A 15 63.91 -43.14 -21.48
N CYS A 16 64.83 -43.69 -22.17
CA CYS A 16 64.89 -45.10 -22.51
C CYS A 16 65.52 -45.88 -21.33
N GLY A 17 64.78 -46.86 -20.78
CA GLY A 17 65.29 -47.76 -19.73
C GLY A 17 64.49 -49.04 -19.74
N GLY A 18 65.07 -50.10 -20.32
CA GLY A 18 64.48 -51.43 -20.33
C GLY A 18 64.49 -52.05 -18.95
N GLY A 19 63.34 -52.48 -18.49
CA GLY A 19 63.15 -53.29 -17.30
C GLY A 19 62.07 -54.33 -17.57
N SER A 20 62.43 -55.60 -17.48
CA SER A 20 61.50 -56.73 -17.55
C SER A 20 60.44 -56.63 -16.43
N GLY A 21 59.32 -56.12 -16.72
CA GLY A 21 58.19 -56.07 -15.79
C GLY A 21 57.44 -57.40 -15.80
N ILE A 22 57.32 -58.00 -14.61
CA ILE A 22 56.38 -59.07 -14.32
C ILE A 22 54.96 -58.50 -14.62
N PRO A 23 54.08 -59.19 -15.39
CA PRO A 23 52.75 -58.76 -15.59
C PRO A 23 51.98 -58.80 -14.24
N THR A 24 51.83 -57.74 -13.59
CA THR A 24 50.87 -57.62 -12.48
C THR A 24 49.48 -57.66 -13.10
N ASN A 25 48.90 -58.87 -13.07
CA ASN A 25 47.48 -59.07 -13.41
C ASN A 25 46.62 -58.36 -12.34
N ARG A 26 46.63 -57.05 -12.34
CA ARG A 26 45.66 -56.29 -11.57
C ARG A 26 44.39 -56.30 -12.41
N PRO A 27 43.29 -56.89 -11.91
CA PRO A 27 42.00 -56.76 -12.63
C PRO A 27 41.73 -55.32 -12.85
N ASP A 28 41.32 -54.97 -14.07
CA ASP A 28 40.82 -53.62 -14.34
C ASP A 28 39.74 -53.30 -13.32
N PRO A 29 39.69 -52.07 -12.80
CA PRO A 29 38.59 -51.62 -11.90
C PRO A 29 37.30 -51.93 -12.60
N ALA A 30 36.33 -52.45 -11.84
CA ALA A 30 34.98 -52.68 -12.35
C ALA A 30 34.40 -51.36 -12.91
N PRO A 31 33.70 -51.44 -14.06
CA PRO A 31 33.10 -50.23 -14.63
C PRO A 31 32.13 -49.60 -13.62
N ASP A 32 32.22 -48.28 -13.51
CA ASP A 32 31.24 -47.53 -12.70
C ASP A 32 29.90 -47.52 -13.40
N ASN A 33 28.85 -47.96 -12.71
CA ASN A 33 27.47 -47.99 -13.19
C ASN A 33 26.50 -47.30 -12.15
N THR A 34 27.07 -46.59 -11.20
CA THR A 34 26.31 -45.97 -10.11
C THR A 34 26.13 -44.48 -10.38
N PRO A 35 24.90 -43.97 -10.59
CA PRO A 35 24.70 -42.55 -10.81
C PRO A 35 24.97 -41.73 -9.54
N PRO A 36 25.38 -40.44 -9.67
CA PRO A 36 25.50 -39.50 -8.56
C PRO A 36 24.23 -39.36 -7.75
N VAL A 37 24.35 -39.10 -6.45
CA VAL A 37 23.22 -38.81 -5.56
C VAL A 37 23.12 -37.29 -5.38
N ILE A 38 21.99 -36.70 -5.81
CA ILE A 38 21.72 -35.28 -5.70
C ILE A 38 20.98 -35.00 -4.39
N SER A 39 21.41 -33.99 -3.65
CA SER A 39 20.77 -33.47 -2.46
C SER A 39 20.42 -32.00 -2.66
N LEU A 40 19.11 -31.66 -2.68
CA LEU A 40 18.66 -30.28 -2.76
C LEU A 40 19.01 -29.53 -1.47
N LEU A 41 19.49 -28.29 -1.61
CA LEU A 41 19.64 -27.38 -0.50
C LEU A 41 18.26 -26.69 -0.25
N GLY A 42 17.74 -26.83 0.96
CA GLY A 42 16.41 -26.36 1.30
C GLY A 42 15.28 -27.29 0.83
N SER A 43 14.06 -26.76 0.75
CA SER A 43 12.85 -27.52 0.43
C SER A 43 12.78 -27.91 -1.05
N SER A 44 12.25 -29.10 -1.35
CA SER A 44 11.90 -29.52 -2.72
C SER A 44 10.61 -28.86 -3.24
N SER A 45 9.83 -28.21 -2.37
CA SER A 45 8.64 -27.44 -2.72
C SER A 45 8.69 -26.10 -2.01
N ILE A 46 8.63 -25.01 -2.77
CA ILE A 46 8.71 -23.63 -2.28
C ILE A 46 7.46 -22.88 -2.79
N THR A 47 6.83 -22.09 -1.93
CA THR A 47 5.77 -21.16 -2.33
C THR A 47 6.25 -19.73 -2.11
N ILE A 48 6.09 -18.88 -3.13
CA ILE A 48 6.39 -17.45 -3.06
C ILE A 48 5.15 -16.67 -3.51
N GLU A 49 5.05 -15.42 -3.08
CA GLU A 49 3.98 -14.52 -3.53
C GLU A 49 4.41 -13.80 -4.82
N LEU A 50 3.44 -13.50 -5.69
CA LEU A 50 3.64 -12.70 -6.90
C LEU A 50 4.31 -11.35 -6.53
N GLY A 51 5.30 -10.94 -7.30
CA GLY A 51 6.13 -9.75 -7.01
C GLY A 51 7.29 -10.00 -6.05
N SER A 52 7.42 -11.21 -5.47
CA SER A 52 8.57 -11.56 -4.63
C SER A 52 9.74 -12.05 -5.47
N THR A 53 10.97 -11.76 -5.05
CA THR A 53 12.16 -12.29 -5.71
C THR A 53 12.38 -13.75 -5.29
N TYR A 54 12.49 -14.66 -6.25
CA TYR A 54 12.91 -16.02 -5.99
C TYR A 54 14.44 -16.11 -5.96
N GLU A 55 14.99 -16.63 -4.85
CA GLU A 55 16.41 -16.96 -4.72
C GLU A 55 16.57 -18.47 -4.71
N GLU A 56 17.38 -19.00 -5.66
CA GLU A 56 17.62 -20.43 -5.80
C GLU A 56 18.61 -20.92 -4.75
N PRO A 57 18.22 -21.85 -3.83
CA PRO A 57 19.12 -22.37 -2.79
C PRO A 57 20.20 -23.30 -3.32
N GLY A 58 20.01 -23.91 -4.51
CA GLY A 58 20.96 -24.83 -5.11
C GLY A 58 20.79 -26.29 -4.68
N ALA A 59 21.80 -27.11 -5.09
CA ALA A 59 21.92 -28.52 -4.74
C ALA A 59 23.38 -28.94 -4.68
N THR A 60 23.66 -30.09 -4.07
CA THR A 60 24.95 -30.78 -4.12
C THR A 60 24.77 -32.18 -4.69
N ALA A 61 25.81 -32.73 -5.36
CA ALA A 61 25.79 -34.11 -5.78
C ALA A 61 27.10 -34.82 -5.36
N THR A 62 26.97 -36.09 -5.01
CA THR A 62 28.11 -36.94 -4.65
C THR A 62 27.98 -38.30 -5.35
N ASP A 63 29.10 -38.77 -5.84
CA ASP A 63 29.24 -40.07 -6.43
C ASP A 63 30.20 -40.94 -5.60
N ASN A 64 30.06 -42.26 -5.71
CA ASN A 64 30.83 -43.22 -4.93
C ASN A 64 32.31 -43.37 -5.42
N ILE A 65 32.62 -43.01 -6.66
CA ILE A 65 33.98 -43.06 -7.26
C ILE A 65 34.51 -41.65 -7.48
N ASP A 66 33.72 -40.73 -8.05
CA ASP A 66 34.14 -39.38 -8.41
C ASP A 66 34.09 -38.38 -7.22
N GLY A 67 33.40 -38.75 -6.15
CA GLY A 67 33.19 -37.83 -5.02
C GLY A 67 32.21 -36.73 -5.34
N ALA A 68 32.59 -35.46 -5.18
CA ALA A 68 31.72 -34.32 -5.48
C ALA A 68 31.59 -34.15 -7.00
N VAL A 69 30.33 -34.06 -7.48
CA VAL A 69 29.98 -33.89 -8.90
C VAL A 69 29.23 -32.57 -9.08
N GLU A 70 29.42 -31.89 -10.20
CA GLU A 70 28.74 -30.65 -10.53
C GLU A 70 27.25 -30.90 -10.80
N VAL A 71 26.38 -29.96 -10.37
CA VAL A 71 24.94 -30.01 -10.59
C VAL A 71 24.55 -28.92 -11.59
N GLU A 72 23.98 -29.33 -12.70
CA GLU A 72 23.35 -28.42 -13.67
C GLU A 72 21.89 -28.18 -13.29
N ILE A 73 21.43 -26.91 -13.40
CA ILE A 73 20.06 -26.51 -13.09
C ILE A 73 19.40 -26.02 -14.37
N ALA A 74 18.29 -26.63 -14.73
CA ALA A 74 17.46 -26.24 -15.88
C ALA A 74 16.09 -25.75 -15.42
N GLY A 75 15.54 -24.76 -16.15
CA GLY A 75 14.26 -24.11 -15.83
C GLY A 75 14.47 -22.72 -15.24
N SER A 76 13.37 -22.00 -15.05
CA SER A 76 13.34 -20.66 -14.43
C SER A 76 12.00 -20.43 -13.77
N VAL A 77 11.96 -19.55 -12.77
CA VAL A 77 10.75 -19.09 -12.11
C VAL A 77 10.43 -17.70 -12.65
N ALA A 78 9.25 -17.54 -13.27
CA ALA A 78 8.78 -16.25 -13.75
C ALA A 78 7.95 -15.55 -12.64
N ASP A 79 7.93 -14.23 -12.66
CA ASP A 79 7.03 -13.42 -11.80
C ASP A 79 5.61 -13.40 -12.40
N GLN A 80 4.97 -14.57 -12.42
CA GLN A 80 3.60 -14.81 -12.86
C GLN A 80 3.00 -15.96 -12.05
N LEU A 81 1.70 -15.91 -11.81
CA LEU A 81 0.98 -16.99 -11.11
C LEU A 81 1.18 -18.32 -11.82
N GLY A 82 1.50 -19.35 -11.08
CA GLY A 82 1.70 -20.70 -11.65
C GLY A 82 2.67 -21.54 -10.87
N THR A 83 2.91 -22.74 -11.39
CA THR A 83 3.84 -23.72 -10.82
C THR A 83 4.98 -23.93 -11.78
N TYR A 84 6.21 -23.72 -11.31
CA TYR A 84 7.44 -23.84 -12.06
C TYR A 84 8.23 -25.03 -11.56
N THR A 85 8.88 -25.75 -12.48
CA THR A 85 9.74 -26.89 -12.13
C THR A 85 11.18 -26.55 -12.52
N LEU A 86 12.08 -26.65 -11.55
CA LEU A 86 13.51 -26.61 -11.76
C LEU A 86 14.04 -28.03 -11.69
N THR A 87 14.79 -28.46 -12.70
CA THR A 87 15.41 -29.81 -12.80
C THR A 87 16.88 -29.69 -12.54
N TYR A 88 17.37 -30.46 -11.57
CA TYR A 88 18.75 -30.56 -11.19
C TYR A 88 19.30 -31.88 -11.74
N THR A 89 20.37 -31.83 -12.51
CA THR A 89 21.00 -32.99 -13.15
C THR A 89 22.45 -33.05 -12.77
N ALA A 90 22.94 -34.24 -12.42
CA ALA A 90 24.36 -34.51 -12.18
C ALA A 90 24.78 -35.73 -13.01
N THR A 91 25.95 -35.63 -13.64
CA THR A 91 26.54 -36.68 -14.48
C THR A 91 27.96 -36.93 -14.02
N ASP A 92 28.30 -38.19 -13.71
CA ASP A 92 29.66 -38.60 -13.32
C ASP A 92 30.61 -38.76 -14.53
N SER A 93 31.87 -39.08 -14.27
CA SER A 93 32.87 -39.28 -15.31
C SER A 93 32.63 -40.52 -16.18
N ALA A 94 31.85 -41.50 -15.69
CA ALA A 94 31.41 -42.68 -16.41
C ALA A 94 30.13 -42.50 -17.22
N ALA A 95 29.56 -41.26 -17.22
CA ALA A 95 28.34 -40.88 -17.90
C ALA A 95 27.05 -41.47 -17.27
N ASN A 96 27.06 -41.87 -16.01
CA ASN A 96 25.84 -42.18 -15.28
C ASN A 96 25.21 -40.84 -14.83
N THR A 97 23.89 -40.74 -14.99
CA THR A 97 23.17 -39.48 -14.75
C THR A 97 22.02 -39.68 -13.77
N SER A 98 21.85 -38.74 -12.86
CA SER A 98 20.68 -38.65 -12.02
C SER A 98 20.01 -37.29 -12.17
N SER A 99 18.71 -37.19 -11.80
CA SER A 99 18.01 -35.94 -11.76
C SER A 99 16.98 -35.88 -10.61
N VAL A 100 16.79 -34.68 -10.05
CA VAL A 100 15.73 -34.38 -9.08
C VAL A 100 15.07 -33.04 -9.43
N ASN A 101 13.82 -32.84 -8.98
CA ASN A 101 13.09 -31.64 -9.27
C ASN A 101 12.81 -30.84 -8.00
N ARG A 102 12.80 -29.50 -8.14
CA ARG A 102 12.20 -28.56 -7.20
C ARG A 102 10.99 -27.93 -7.85
N THR A 103 9.91 -27.86 -7.11
CA THR A 103 8.69 -27.16 -7.53
C THR A 103 8.60 -25.82 -6.82
N VAL A 104 8.44 -24.73 -7.59
CA VAL A 104 8.18 -23.40 -7.05
C VAL A 104 6.80 -22.94 -7.50
N THR A 105 5.92 -22.63 -6.55
CA THR A 105 4.57 -22.15 -6.83
C THR A 105 4.50 -20.65 -6.51
N VAL A 106 4.19 -19.83 -7.51
CA VAL A 106 3.90 -18.41 -7.36
C VAL A 106 2.40 -18.27 -7.16
N VAL A 107 2.00 -17.74 -6.00
CA VAL A 107 0.62 -17.55 -5.60
C VAL A 107 0.27 -16.07 -5.52
N GLU A 108 -1.02 -15.73 -5.54
CA GLU A 108 -1.46 -14.37 -5.21
C GLU A 108 -0.93 -13.99 -3.82
N PRO A 109 -0.52 -12.72 -3.62
CA PRO A 109 -0.15 -12.23 -2.30
C PRO A 109 -1.28 -12.49 -1.30
N THR A 110 -0.92 -13.01 -0.14
CA THR A 110 -1.90 -13.22 0.94
C THR A 110 -2.32 -11.84 1.45
N ASP A 111 -3.50 -11.37 1.05
CA ASP A 111 -4.07 -10.10 1.49
C ASP A 111 -4.41 -10.20 2.98
N THR A 112 -3.44 -9.90 3.82
CA THR A 112 -3.62 -9.88 5.26
C THR A 112 -4.23 -8.56 5.70
N ILE A 113 -5.41 -8.62 6.33
CA ILE A 113 -6.02 -7.47 6.98
C ILE A 113 -5.14 -7.05 8.17
N LYS A 114 -4.65 -5.82 8.13
CA LYS A 114 -3.89 -5.17 9.20
C LYS A 114 -4.71 -4.04 9.82
N ALA A 115 -4.57 -3.81 11.12
CA ALA A 115 -5.11 -2.62 11.75
C ALA A 115 -4.37 -1.36 11.25
N ILE A 116 -5.06 -0.23 11.25
CA ILE A 116 -4.42 1.06 10.91
C ILE A 116 -3.32 1.42 11.91
N ASN A 117 -2.35 2.20 11.48
CA ASN A 117 -1.28 2.70 12.34
C ASN A 117 -1.81 3.75 13.33
N THR A 118 -2.06 3.34 14.57
CA THR A 118 -2.59 4.22 15.63
C THR A 118 -1.58 5.25 16.13
N ALA A 119 -0.30 5.18 15.76
CA ALA A 119 0.64 6.27 15.99
C ALA A 119 0.42 7.46 15.06
N LYS A 120 -0.15 7.21 13.87
CA LYS A 120 -0.43 8.23 12.85
C LYS A 120 -1.89 8.69 12.85
N TRP A 121 -2.83 7.78 13.12
CA TRP A 121 -4.27 8.00 12.99
C TRP A 121 -5.02 7.75 14.29
N PHE A 122 -6.08 8.53 14.48
CA PHE A 122 -7.02 8.41 15.58
C PHE A 122 -8.43 8.19 15.02
N HIS A 123 -9.14 7.20 15.55
CA HIS A 123 -10.55 6.99 15.24
C HIS A 123 -11.41 7.95 16.04
N GLN A 124 -12.08 8.86 15.37
CA GLN A 124 -13.07 9.71 16.00
C GLN A 124 -14.42 9.01 16.02
N THR A 125 -14.80 8.50 17.20
CA THR A 125 -16.03 7.71 17.38
C THR A 125 -17.05 8.39 18.30
N VAL A 126 -16.65 9.42 19.04
CA VAL A 126 -17.54 10.12 19.98
C VAL A 126 -18.56 10.95 19.19
N ILE A 127 -19.84 10.67 19.40
CA ILE A 127 -20.94 11.39 18.74
C ILE A 127 -20.94 12.84 19.25
N PRO A 128 -20.74 13.85 18.39
CA PRO A 128 -20.47 15.22 18.85
C PRO A 128 -21.66 15.87 19.56
N ASN A 129 -22.88 15.63 19.11
CA ASN A 129 -24.11 16.18 19.68
C ASN A 129 -24.94 15.15 20.46
N GLY A 130 -24.43 13.93 20.69
CA GLY A 130 -25.03 12.90 21.55
C GLY A 130 -26.13 12.06 20.91
N TRP A 131 -26.52 12.31 19.64
CA TRP A 131 -27.57 11.57 18.94
C TRP A 131 -27.26 11.31 17.46
N SER A 132 -26.45 12.12 16.81
CA SER A 132 -26.02 11.95 15.41
C SER A 132 -24.70 12.67 15.15
N TRP A 133 -24.14 12.42 14.00
CA TRP A 133 -23.10 13.21 13.39
C TRP A 133 -23.71 14.45 12.71
N PHE A 134 -22.87 15.31 12.15
CA PHE A 134 -23.29 16.54 11.47
C PHE A 134 -24.11 16.22 10.20
N ASN A 135 -24.76 17.23 9.63
CA ASN A 135 -25.49 17.11 8.35
C ASN A 135 -26.51 15.96 8.29
N ASN A 136 -27.03 15.51 9.45
CA ASN A 136 -27.95 14.38 9.55
C ASN A 136 -27.42 13.07 8.95
N GLU A 137 -26.13 12.85 9.10
CA GLU A 137 -25.46 11.62 8.67
C GLU A 137 -26.07 10.37 9.30
N GLN A 138 -26.18 9.30 8.53
CA GLN A 138 -26.96 8.11 8.89
C GLN A 138 -26.15 7.02 9.59
N GLN A 139 -24.82 7.07 9.57
CA GLN A 139 -23.91 6.07 10.17
C GLN A 139 -23.49 6.44 11.58
N LEU A 140 -22.96 5.46 12.31
CA LEU A 140 -22.03 5.63 13.40
C LEU A 140 -20.59 5.39 12.89
N TYR A 141 -19.66 6.24 13.29
CA TYR A 141 -18.24 5.98 13.06
C TYR A 141 -17.69 5.09 14.16
N THR A 142 -16.94 4.06 13.76
CA THR A 142 -16.40 3.04 14.66
C THR A 142 -14.88 2.91 14.50
N ASN A 143 -14.24 2.27 15.47
CA ASN A 143 -12.82 1.90 15.42
C ASN A 143 -12.60 0.42 15.08
N ARG A 144 -13.62 -0.26 14.53
CA ARG A 144 -13.56 -1.68 14.19
C ARG A 144 -12.83 -1.90 12.88
N THR A 145 -12.12 -3.00 12.76
CA THR A 145 -11.52 -3.45 11.50
C THR A 145 -12.55 -3.70 10.39
N ALA A 146 -13.84 -3.89 10.74
CA ALA A 146 -14.93 -3.95 9.76
C ALA A 146 -15.15 -2.62 9.00
N ASN A 147 -14.71 -1.49 9.58
CA ASN A 147 -14.92 -0.15 8.99
C ASN A 147 -13.62 0.54 8.58
N SER A 148 -12.46 0.13 9.13
CA SER A 148 -11.18 0.64 8.67
C SER A 148 -10.05 -0.37 8.90
N PHE A 149 -9.31 -0.66 7.85
CA PHE A 149 -8.20 -1.60 7.86
C PHE A 149 -7.26 -1.34 6.67
N VAL A 150 -6.06 -1.92 6.73
CA VAL A 150 -5.11 -1.92 5.62
C VAL A 150 -5.10 -3.32 5.01
N SER A 151 -5.23 -3.41 3.69
CA SER A 151 -5.08 -4.63 2.93
C SER A 151 -4.66 -4.32 1.49
N GLY A 152 -3.91 -5.22 0.85
CA GLY A 152 -3.40 -5.00 -0.51
C GLY A 152 -2.63 -3.68 -0.66
N GLY A 153 -1.90 -3.24 0.37
CA GLY A 153 -1.14 -1.99 0.33
C GLY A 153 -1.99 -0.71 0.35
N THR A 154 -3.27 -0.78 0.72
CA THR A 154 -4.14 0.41 0.80
C THR A 154 -4.98 0.41 2.08
N LEU A 155 -5.24 1.61 2.62
CA LEU A 155 -6.25 1.81 3.64
C LEU A 155 -7.65 1.69 3.02
N LYS A 156 -8.52 0.93 3.67
CA LYS A 156 -9.96 0.84 3.36
C LYS A 156 -10.75 1.57 4.44
N ILE A 157 -11.59 2.53 4.05
CA ILE A 157 -12.62 3.14 4.91
C ILE A 157 -13.96 2.68 4.38
N VAL A 158 -14.60 1.75 5.10
CA VAL A 158 -15.77 1.01 4.62
C VAL A 158 -17.04 1.52 5.28
N ALA A 159 -17.93 2.08 4.47
CA ALA A 159 -19.31 2.32 4.84
C ALA A 159 -20.11 1.02 4.68
N LYS A 160 -20.84 0.61 5.71
CA LYS A 160 -21.59 -0.66 5.74
C LYS A 160 -23.03 -0.47 6.19
N LYS A 161 -23.94 -1.24 5.60
CA LYS A 161 -25.31 -1.40 6.09
C LYS A 161 -25.33 -2.49 7.14
N GLU A 162 -25.40 -2.09 8.38
CA GLU A 162 -25.57 -2.96 9.54
C GLU A 162 -26.20 -2.18 10.69
N GLN A 163 -27.05 -2.84 11.48
CA GLN A 163 -27.54 -2.23 12.70
C GLN A 163 -26.44 -2.24 13.76
N PHE A 164 -26.11 -1.08 14.28
CA PHE A 164 -25.08 -0.93 15.30
C PHE A 164 -25.54 0.05 16.37
N THR A 165 -25.23 -0.25 17.65
CA THR A 165 -25.54 0.59 18.79
C THR A 165 -24.27 0.98 19.52
N ASP A 166 -24.03 2.24 19.67
CA ASP A 166 -22.93 2.81 20.47
C ASP A 166 -23.39 4.09 21.15
N GLN A 167 -22.86 4.37 22.33
CA GLN A 167 -23.16 5.58 23.15
C GLN A 167 -24.68 5.81 23.35
N GLY A 168 -25.49 4.73 23.38
CA GLY A 168 -26.94 4.81 23.52
C GLY A 168 -27.70 5.15 22.23
N VAL A 169 -27.00 5.28 21.10
CA VAL A 169 -27.59 5.57 19.79
C VAL A 169 -27.51 4.33 18.90
N THR A 170 -28.64 4.00 18.25
CA THR A 170 -28.73 2.92 17.25
C THR A 170 -28.88 3.51 15.86
N LYS A 171 -28.01 3.12 14.94
CA LYS A 171 -28.08 3.47 13.51
C LYS A 171 -28.10 2.20 12.66
N GLN A 172 -28.45 2.33 11.38
CA GLN A 172 -28.51 1.23 10.41
C GLN A 172 -27.28 1.15 9.54
N TYR A 173 -26.28 1.98 9.80
CA TYR A 173 -25.04 2.07 9.05
C TYR A 173 -23.88 2.34 9.97
N THR A 174 -22.70 1.83 9.57
CA THR A 174 -21.42 2.12 10.22
C THR A 174 -20.41 2.56 9.18
N SER A 175 -19.38 3.29 9.62
CA SER A 175 -18.24 3.71 8.82
C SER A 175 -17.06 4.03 9.74
N ALA A 176 -16.00 4.65 9.22
CA ALA A 176 -14.92 5.20 10.02
C ALA A 176 -14.64 6.66 9.66
N ARG A 177 -14.21 7.42 10.67
CA ARG A 177 -13.67 8.78 10.56
C ARG A 177 -12.31 8.80 11.26
N LEU A 178 -11.27 9.11 10.50
CA LEU A 178 -9.89 9.12 10.93
C LEU A 178 -9.38 10.55 11.02
N ASN A 179 -8.72 10.90 12.13
CA ASN A 179 -8.00 12.16 12.28
C ASN A 179 -6.50 11.88 12.24
N SER A 180 -5.72 12.64 11.48
CA SER A 180 -4.27 12.57 11.56
C SER A 180 -3.77 13.10 12.92
N LYS A 181 -2.79 12.40 13.50
CA LYS A 181 -2.05 12.86 14.68
C LYS A 181 -0.89 13.79 14.31
N PHE A 182 -0.92 14.29 13.10
CA PHE A 182 -0.01 15.28 12.54
C PHE A 182 -0.80 16.48 12.10
N ALA A 183 -0.33 17.68 12.46
CA ALA A 183 -0.90 18.94 12.02
C ALA A 183 0.25 19.85 11.56
N PHE A 184 -0.03 20.73 10.62
CA PHE A 184 0.98 21.59 10.02
C PHE A 184 0.33 22.87 9.48
N THR A 185 1.18 23.88 9.24
CA THR A 185 0.79 25.13 8.60
C THR A 185 1.59 25.28 7.32
N TYR A 186 0.90 25.48 6.19
CA TYR A 186 1.44 25.64 4.85
C TYR A 186 2.23 24.45 4.30
N GLY A 187 2.07 24.23 3.02
CA GLY A 187 2.72 23.15 2.29
C GLY A 187 1.80 22.53 1.25
N ARG A 188 2.08 21.28 0.91
CA ARG A 188 1.28 20.50 -0.03
C ARG A 188 0.79 19.22 0.61
N VAL A 189 -0.47 18.91 0.40
CA VAL A 189 -1.08 17.60 0.72
C VAL A 189 -1.32 16.84 -0.57
N GLU A 190 -0.98 15.57 -0.59
CA GLU A 190 -1.36 14.62 -1.65
C GLU A 190 -1.98 13.39 -1.02
N VAL A 191 -3.16 13.03 -1.50
CA VAL A 191 -3.83 11.78 -1.15
C VAL A 191 -4.17 11.04 -2.44
N ARG A 192 -3.58 9.86 -2.63
CA ARG A 192 -3.94 9.00 -3.76
C ARG A 192 -5.03 8.06 -3.31
N ALA A 193 -6.22 8.22 -3.87
CA ALA A 193 -7.42 7.51 -3.42
C ALA A 193 -8.36 7.15 -4.57
N LYS A 194 -9.18 6.12 -4.31
CA LYS A 194 -10.31 5.69 -5.16
C LYS A 194 -11.59 5.80 -4.34
N MET A 195 -12.59 6.45 -4.91
CA MET A 195 -13.84 6.76 -4.21
C MET A 195 -14.79 5.56 -4.14
N PRO A 196 -15.61 5.47 -3.08
CA PRO A 196 -16.65 4.46 -2.99
C PRO A 196 -17.72 4.65 -4.06
N THR A 197 -18.46 3.59 -4.35
CA THR A 197 -19.65 3.60 -5.20
C THR A 197 -20.92 3.58 -4.36
N GLY A 198 -22.04 3.96 -4.99
CA GLY A 198 -23.38 3.84 -4.42
C GLY A 198 -24.00 5.17 -4.04
N HIS A 199 -25.23 5.38 -4.54
CA HIS A 199 -26.02 6.57 -4.21
C HIS A 199 -26.15 6.70 -2.69
N GLY A 200 -25.81 7.86 -2.15
CA GLY A 200 -25.86 8.18 -0.73
C GLY A 200 -24.53 7.96 0.03
N THR A 201 -23.47 7.47 -0.61
CA THR A 201 -22.12 7.56 -0.04
C THR A 201 -21.59 9.00 -0.17
N TRP A 202 -20.88 9.45 0.84
CA TRP A 202 -20.27 10.79 0.90
C TRP A 202 -18.88 10.70 1.54
N PRO A 203 -17.86 10.26 0.77
CA PRO A 203 -16.48 10.28 1.20
C PRO A 203 -15.93 11.71 1.19
N ALA A 204 -15.00 11.97 2.11
CA ALA A 204 -14.26 13.22 2.18
C ALA A 204 -12.78 13.00 2.56
N ILE A 205 -11.93 13.82 1.93
CA ILE A 205 -10.54 14.06 2.26
C ILE A 205 -10.45 15.54 2.59
N TRP A 206 -10.27 15.90 3.85
CA TRP A 206 -10.47 17.27 4.30
C TRP A 206 -9.61 17.62 5.51
N MET A 207 -9.59 18.88 5.90
CA MET A 207 -8.79 19.39 7.01
C MET A 207 -9.58 20.35 7.87
N LEU A 208 -9.32 20.32 9.18
CA LEU A 208 -9.80 21.28 10.15
C LEU A 208 -8.65 21.94 10.89
N GLY A 209 -8.89 23.15 11.37
CA GLY A 209 -7.99 23.78 12.32
C GLY A 209 -7.73 22.89 13.53
N LYS A 210 -6.47 22.73 13.93
CA LYS A 210 -6.05 21.99 15.12
C LYS A 210 -6.73 22.49 16.40
N ASN A 211 -7.11 23.77 16.40
CA ASN A 211 -7.78 24.44 17.50
C ASN A 211 -9.31 24.18 17.56
N ILE A 212 -9.86 23.30 16.68
CA ILE A 212 -11.30 23.00 16.67
C ILE A 212 -11.80 22.48 18.01
N SER A 213 -12.90 23.07 18.47
CA SER A 213 -13.63 22.67 19.68
C SER A 213 -14.75 21.67 19.32
N GLU A 214 -14.37 20.55 18.69
CA GLU A 214 -15.30 19.47 18.34
C GLU A 214 -15.12 18.30 19.30
N ARG A 215 -16.17 17.96 20.04
CA ARG A 215 -16.16 16.88 21.03
C ARG A 215 -15.70 15.56 20.40
N GLY A 216 -14.61 15.01 20.95
CA GLY A 216 -14.04 13.72 20.56
C GLY A 216 -13.11 13.79 19.34
N ALA A 217 -12.82 14.96 18.78
CA ALA A 217 -11.74 15.14 17.83
C ALA A 217 -10.39 14.94 18.51
N TYR A 218 -9.42 14.37 17.80
CA TYR A 218 -8.10 14.04 18.39
C TYR A 218 -7.47 15.25 19.09
N TRP A 219 -7.37 16.39 18.40
CA TRP A 219 -6.67 17.56 18.95
C TRP A 219 -7.46 18.24 20.07
N GLU A 220 -8.79 18.16 20.05
CA GLU A 220 -9.61 18.59 21.18
C GLU A 220 -9.30 17.75 22.42
N THR A 221 -9.17 16.42 22.29
CA THR A 221 -8.79 15.53 23.40
C THR A 221 -7.37 15.79 23.93
N GLN A 222 -6.53 16.45 23.13
CA GLN A 222 -5.17 16.88 23.52
C GLN A 222 -5.14 18.30 24.15
N GLY A 223 -6.31 18.92 24.30
CA GLY A 223 -6.43 20.24 24.96
C GLY A 223 -6.28 21.44 24.01
N PHE A 224 -6.30 21.24 22.68
CA PHE A 224 -6.23 22.33 21.69
C PHE A 224 -7.58 22.94 21.35
N GLY A 225 -8.69 22.33 21.76
CA GLY A 225 -10.05 22.75 21.42
C GLY A 225 -10.46 24.10 22.02
N THR A 226 -10.24 25.18 21.29
CA THR A 226 -10.52 26.55 21.74
C THR A 226 -11.44 27.33 20.79
N THR A 227 -11.60 26.87 19.55
CA THR A 227 -12.27 27.61 18.49
C THR A 227 -13.37 26.78 17.85
N SER A 228 -14.60 27.30 17.80
CA SER A 228 -15.71 26.59 17.17
C SER A 228 -15.70 26.75 15.65
N TRP A 229 -16.29 25.77 14.96
CA TRP A 229 -16.58 25.86 13.54
C TRP A 229 -17.56 27.01 13.24
N PRO A 230 -17.40 27.74 12.14
CA PRO A 230 -16.38 27.63 11.11
C PRO A 230 -15.12 28.51 11.35
N ALA A 231 -14.99 29.14 12.51
CA ALA A 231 -13.88 30.05 12.81
C ALA A 231 -12.49 29.34 12.91
N CYS A 232 -12.49 28.02 13.14
CA CYS A 232 -11.27 27.21 13.07
C CYS A 232 -10.74 27.01 11.65
N GLY A 233 -11.56 27.30 10.62
CA GLY A 233 -11.27 26.98 9.22
C GLY A 233 -11.48 25.51 8.86
N GLU A 234 -12.03 25.28 7.66
CA GLU A 234 -12.18 23.94 7.06
C GLU A 234 -11.79 24.00 5.59
N LEU A 235 -11.02 23.01 5.16
CA LEU A 235 -10.54 22.84 3.80
C LEU A 235 -10.93 21.46 3.31
N ASP A 236 -11.83 21.36 2.34
CA ASP A 236 -12.21 20.12 1.71
C ASP A 236 -11.35 19.92 0.47
N ILE A 237 -10.31 19.08 0.59
CA ILE A 237 -9.44 18.74 -0.55
C ILE A 237 -10.26 17.96 -1.57
N LEU A 238 -11.13 17.09 -1.08
CA LEU A 238 -12.08 16.35 -1.89
C LEU A 238 -13.35 16.07 -1.09
N GLU A 239 -14.48 16.36 -1.70
CA GLU A 239 -15.78 15.79 -1.41
C GLU A 239 -16.32 15.09 -2.66
N HIS A 240 -16.96 13.93 -2.45
CA HIS A 240 -17.59 13.18 -3.52
C HIS A 240 -18.94 12.63 -3.05
N TRP A 241 -19.93 12.64 -3.92
CA TRP A 241 -21.26 12.12 -3.62
C TRP A 241 -21.63 11.00 -4.56
N GLY A 242 -21.97 9.85 -4.03
CA GLY A 242 -22.37 8.69 -4.82
C GLY A 242 -23.59 8.94 -5.73
N ARG A 243 -24.41 9.97 -5.46
CA ARG A 243 -25.47 10.43 -6.37
C ARG A 243 -24.94 11.14 -7.62
N ASN A 244 -23.68 11.58 -7.61
CA ASN A 244 -22.98 12.20 -8.75
C ASN A 244 -21.58 11.56 -8.89
N GLN A 245 -21.57 10.28 -9.16
CA GLN A 245 -20.42 9.34 -9.09
C GLN A 245 -19.15 9.83 -9.78
N ASN A 246 -19.28 10.66 -10.81
CA ASN A 246 -18.16 11.10 -11.64
C ASN A 246 -17.79 12.58 -11.41
N TYR A 247 -18.25 13.18 -10.34
CA TYR A 247 -17.94 14.57 -10.02
C TYR A 247 -17.28 14.66 -8.65
N VAL A 248 -16.18 15.40 -8.57
CA VAL A 248 -15.45 15.68 -7.34
C VAL A 248 -15.42 17.19 -7.10
N GLN A 249 -15.47 17.60 -5.85
CA GLN A 249 -15.52 19.01 -5.44
C GLN A 249 -14.48 19.26 -4.35
N SER A 250 -13.91 20.46 -4.38
CA SER A 250 -13.17 21.05 -3.25
C SER A 250 -13.93 22.26 -2.73
N ALA A 251 -13.85 22.51 -1.43
CA ALA A 251 -14.55 23.62 -0.79
C ALA A 251 -13.71 24.25 0.34
N ILE A 252 -14.09 25.48 0.69
CA ILE A 252 -13.52 26.25 1.80
C ILE A 252 -14.68 26.73 2.67
N HIS A 253 -14.59 26.47 3.98
CA HIS A 253 -15.53 26.99 4.96
C HIS A 253 -14.82 27.93 5.93
N THR A 254 -15.36 29.15 6.00
CA THR A 254 -14.87 30.25 6.83
C THR A 254 -16.05 30.97 7.48
N PRO A 255 -15.85 31.83 8.48
CA PRO A 255 -16.94 32.63 9.03
C PRO A 255 -17.72 33.44 7.99
N SER A 256 -17.06 33.88 6.92
CA SER A 256 -17.73 34.66 5.86
C SER A 256 -18.59 33.80 4.91
N SER A 257 -18.28 32.50 4.78
CA SER A 257 -19.03 31.57 3.93
C SER A 257 -18.82 30.13 4.39
N HIS A 258 -19.88 29.46 4.81
CA HIS A 258 -19.85 28.10 5.35
C HIS A 258 -21.17 27.35 5.15
N GLY A 259 -21.19 26.05 5.39
CA GLY A 259 -22.32 25.18 5.08
C GLY A 259 -22.50 25.09 3.55
N ALA A 260 -23.53 25.73 3.03
CA ALA A 260 -23.66 25.93 1.58
C ALA A 260 -22.72 27.04 1.10
N THR A 261 -21.42 26.84 1.29
CA THR A 261 -20.39 27.82 0.95
C THR A 261 -20.39 28.17 -0.54
N ILE A 262 -20.11 29.44 -0.87
CA ILE A 262 -19.84 29.85 -2.26
C ILE A 262 -18.39 29.62 -2.68
N ASN A 263 -17.52 29.27 -1.73
CA ASN A 263 -16.09 29.06 -1.96
C ASN A 263 -15.83 27.59 -2.30
N HIS A 264 -16.23 27.17 -3.49
CA HIS A 264 -16.05 25.79 -3.95
C HIS A 264 -15.80 25.74 -5.46
N GLY A 265 -15.21 24.66 -5.93
CA GLY A 265 -15.06 24.34 -7.34
C GLY A 265 -14.87 22.84 -7.50
N GLY A 266 -15.09 22.34 -8.70
CA GLY A 266 -14.96 20.89 -8.92
C GLY A 266 -14.81 20.54 -10.38
N GLN A 267 -14.66 19.25 -10.64
CA GLN A 267 -14.48 18.74 -11.99
C GLN A 267 -15.06 17.33 -12.17
N TYR A 268 -15.24 16.97 -13.43
CA TYR A 268 -15.73 15.65 -13.83
C TYR A 268 -14.55 14.67 -13.96
N ILE A 269 -14.57 13.58 -13.19
CA ILE A 269 -13.59 12.49 -13.20
C ILE A 269 -14.36 11.18 -13.43
N ALA A 270 -14.41 10.71 -14.68
CA ALA A 270 -15.21 9.54 -15.08
C ALA A 270 -14.83 8.26 -14.30
N SER A 271 -13.57 8.16 -13.86
CA SER A 271 -13.00 7.02 -13.17
C SER A 271 -12.81 7.24 -11.66
N ALA A 272 -13.44 8.24 -11.04
CA ALA A 272 -13.23 8.55 -9.63
C ALA A 272 -13.42 7.34 -8.69
N SER A 273 -14.31 6.39 -9.07
CA SER A 273 -14.61 5.19 -8.29
C SER A 273 -14.07 3.88 -8.90
N THR A 274 -13.38 3.93 -10.03
CA THR A 274 -12.78 2.74 -10.68
C THR A 274 -11.26 2.77 -10.63
N ASP A 275 -10.67 3.96 -10.61
CA ASP A 275 -9.22 4.15 -10.62
C ASP A 275 -8.76 5.02 -9.45
N PHE A 276 -7.48 4.89 -9.10
CA PHE A 276 -6.85 5.78 -8.12
C PHE A 276 -6.46 7.10 -8.77
N HIS A 277 -6.85 8.20 -8.15
CA HIS A 277 -6.48 9.57 -8.52
C HIS A 277 -5.70 10.25 -7.38
N ILE A 278 -4.85 11.21 -7.72
CA ILE A 278 -4.14 12.03 -6.72
C ILE A 278 -4.94 13.31 -6.49
N TYR A 279 -5.56 13.41 -5.33
CA TYR A 279 -6.23 14.61 -4.85
C TYR A 279 -5.22 15.43 -4.06
N SER A 280 -5.03 16.69 -4.42
CA SER A 280 -3.99 17.50 -3.82
C SER A 280 -4.41 18.93 -3.56
N MET A 281 -3.78 19.54 -2.56
CA MET A 281 -3.91 20.95 -2.22
C MET A 281 -2.52 21.55 -1.99
N ASP A 282 -2.22 22.63 -2.68
CA ASP A 282 -1.12 23.51 -2.38
C ASP A 282 -1.61 24.68 -1.55
N TRP A 283 -1.05 24.86 -0.36
CA TRP A 283 -1.47 25.87 0.61
C TRP A 283 -0.28 26.73 1.04
N ASN A 284 -0.42 28.03 0.84
CA ASN A 284 0.56 29.03 1.27
C ASN A 284 -0.15 30.28 1.81
N PRO A 285 0.54 31.25 2.41
CA PRO A 285 -0.10 32.45 3.01
C PRO A 285 -0.92 33.30 2.03
N GLN A 286 -0.73 33.12 0.72
CA GLN A 286 -1.41 33.92 -0.30
C GLN A 286 -2.66 33.24 -0.83
N ARG A 287 -2.57 31.93 -1.09
CA ARG A 287 -3.66 31.19 -1.75
C ARG A 287 -3.63 29.69 -1.48
N MET A 288 -4.73 29.05 -1.76
CA MET A 288 -4.85 27.59 -1.87
C MET A 288 -5.22 27.19 -3.29
N VAL A 289 -4.65 26.10 -3.77
CA VAL A 289 -4.90 25.55 -5.11
C VAL A 289 -5.23 24.08 -4.96
N PHE A 290 -6.38 23.65 -5.49
CA PHE A 290 -6.86 22.28 -5.45
C PHE A 290 -6.76 21.63 -6.83
N SER A 291 -6.24 20.41 -6.89
CA SER A 291 -5.98 19.71 -8.14
C SER A 291 -6.34 18.23 -8.03
N VAL A 292 -6.69 17.63 -9.17
CA VAL A 292 -6.76 16.17 -9.34
C VAL A 292 -5.78 15.79 -10.45
N ASP A 293 -4.88 14.84 -10.16
CA ASP A 293 -3.82 14.38 -11.07
C ASP A 293 -2.98 15.54 -11.66
N GLY A 294 -2.75 16.55 -10.84
CA GLY A 294 -2.00 17.76 -11.21
C GLY A 294 -2.80 18.79 -12.03
N MET A 295 -4.09 18.53 -12.33
CA MET A 295 -4.96 19.48 -13.02
C MET A 295 -5.72 20.32 -12.00
N GLU A 296 -5.42 21.63 -11.95
CA GLU A 296 -6.13 22.59 -11.08
C GLU A 296 -7.61 22.68 -11.48
N HIS A 297 -8.51 22.62 -10.50
CA HIS A 297 -9.95 22.81 -10.71
C HIS A 297 -10.56 23.88 -9.80
N TYR A 298 -9.86 24.27 -8.74
CA TYR A 298 -10.30 25.33 -7.85
C TYR A 298 -9.11 26.03 -7.21
N SER A 299 -9.22 27.34 -7.01
CA SER A 299 -8.28 28.09 -6.18
C SER A 299 -9.02 29.11 -5.31
N TYR A 300 -8.51 29.31 -4.09
CA TYR A 300 -9.05 30.29 -3.14
C TYR A 300 -7.98 31.33 -2.80
N ASP A 301 -8.26 32.57 -3.18
CA ASP A 301 -7.41 33.74 -2.96
C ASP A 301 -8.29 34.97 -2.68
N PRO A 302 -8.86 35.09 -1.47
CA PRO A 302 -9.70 36.25 -1.16
C PRO A 302 -8.89 37.52 -1.09
N VAL A 303 -9.45 38.61 -1.61
CA VAL A 303 -8.80 39.94 -1.66
C VAL A 303 -8.44 40.44 -0.25
N VAL A 304 -9.32 40.21 0.71
CA VAL A 304 -9.08 40.51 2.12
C VAL A 304 -8.85 39.19 2.85
N LYS A 305 -7.72 39.09 3.56
CA LYS A 305 -7.38 37.94 4.40
C LYS A 305 -7.42 38.38 5.87
N ASP A 306 -8.52 38.03 6.53
CA ASP A 306 -8.74 38.28 7.94
C ASP A 306 -9.39 37.04 8.61
N ALA A 307 -9.72 37.12 9.87
CA ALA A 307 -10.33 36.01 10.60
C ALA A 307 -11.67 35.53 10.02
N ASN A 308 -12.33 36.30 9.16
CA ASN A 308 -13.59 35.92 8.52
C ASN A 308 -13.38 35.17 7.20
N THR A 309 -12.31 35.47 6.50
CA THR A 309 -12.06 34.94 5.15
C THR A 309 -10.86 34.02 5.10
N TRP A 310 -9.90 34.14 6.05
CA TRP A 310 -8.65 33.42 6.06
C TRP A 310 -8.23 32.93 7.46
N PRO A 311 -9.01 32.06 8.12
CA PRO A 311 -8.60 31.47 9.41
C PRO A 311 -7.60 30.31 9.24
N PHE A 312 -6.62 30.46 8.35
CA PHE A 312 -5.72 29.38 7.90
C PHE A 312 -4.24 29.71 8.12
N ASP A 313 -3.95 30.54 9.11
CA ASP A 313 -2.57 30.84 9.54
C ASP A 313 -2.13 29.98 10.72
N GLU A 314 -2.97 29.02 11.11
CA GLU A 314 -2.77 28.06 12.21
C GLU A 314 -2.57 26.64 11.68
N ASP A 315 -2.10 25.73 12.55
CA ASP A 315 -2.00 24.33 12.18
C ASP A 315 -3.37 23.72 11.83
N LEU A 316 -3.43 23.00 10.72
CA LEU A 316 -4.57 22.16 10.35
C LEU A 316 -4.16 20.68 10.32
N TYR A 317 -5.11 19.80 10.57
CA TYR A 317 -4.92 18.35 10.53
C TYR A 317 -5.86 17.70 9.51
N LEU A 318 -5.44 16.56 8.96
CA LEU A 318 -6.19 15.84 7.94
C LEU A 318 -7.25 14.91 8.56
N LEU A 319 -8.40 14.85 7.89
CA LEU A 319 -9.48 13.91 8.18
C LEU A 319 -9.81 13.10 6.94
N LEU A 320 -10.13 11.81 7.16
CA LEU A 320 -10.60 10.88 6.14
C LEU A 320 -11.85 10.20 6.65
N ASN A 321 -12.93 10.19 5.89
CA ASN A 321 -14.16 9.45 6.25
C ASN A 321 -15.00 9.09 5.04
N VAL A 322 -15.95 8.20 5.25
CA VAL A 322 -17.08 7.98 4.35
C VAL A 322 -18.36 8.21 5.16
N ALA A 323 -19.02 9.34 4.95
CA ALA A 323 -20.34 9.60 5.50
C ALA A 323 -21.44 8.92 4.67
N ILE A 324 -22.64 8.84 5.22
CA ILE A 324 -23.82 8.29 4.55
C ILE A 324 -24.96 9.33 4.65
N GLU A 325 -25.45 9.75 3.48
CA GLU A 325 -26.58 10.69 3.36
C GLU A 325 -27.93 9.99 3.66
N SER A 326 -28.93 10.78 4.02
CA SER A 326 -30.30 10.29 4.27
C SER A 326 -30.99 9.65 3.05
N GLY A 327 -30.49 9.91 1.85
CA GLY A 327 -30.99 9.36 0.57
C GLY A 327 -30.24 8.11 0.10
N ILE A 328 -29.54 7.39 0.98
CA ILE A 328 -28.82 6.16 0.62
C ILE A 328 -29.72 5.14 -0.06
N ASP A 329 -29.21 4.49 -1.11
CA ASP A 329 -29.93 3.41 -1.83
C ASP A 329 -30.35 2.30 -0.86
N ALA A 330 -31.62 1.88 -0.94
CA ALA A 330 -32.16 0.82 -0.10
C ALA A 330 -31.41 -0.53 -0.27
N ASN A 331 -30.82 -0.78 -1.44
CA ASN A 331 -30.04 -1.96 -1.76
C ASN A 331 -28.54 -1.81 -1.43
N PHE A 332 -28.10 -0.67 -0.93
CA PHE A 332 -26.73 -0.48 -0.49
C PHE A 332 -26.36 -1.52 0.57
N THR A 333 -25.24 -2.17 0.43
CA THR A 333 -24.69 -3.12 1.40
C THR A 333 -23.41 -2.59 2.03
N GLU A 334 -22.41 -2.36 1.23
CA GLU A 334 -21.14 -1.74 1.64
C GLU A 334 -20.39 -1.15 0.44
N SER A 335 -19.55 -0.17 0.71
CA SER A 335 -18.59 0.37 -0.25
C SER A 335 -17.44 1.04 0.49
N ALA A 336 -16.26 1.08 -0.11
CA ALA A 336 -15.06 1.60 0.52
C ALA A 336 -14.43 2.75 -0.27
N MET A 337 -13.97 3.79 0.44
CA MET A 337 -12.90 4.63 -0.04
C MET A 337 -11.58 3.89 0.19
N GLU A 338 -10.79 3.74 -0.86
CA GLU A 338 -9.46 3.13 -0.80
C GLU A 338 -8.41 4.22 -0.92
N VAL A 339 -7.44 4.24 0.02
CA VAL A 339 -6.35 5.22 0.03
C VAL A 339 -5.02 4.48 -0.09
N ASP A 340 -4.28 4.78 -1.15
CA ASP A 340 -2.98 4.20 -1.44
C ASP A 340 -1.88 4.87 -0.60
N TYR A 341 -1.88 6.19 -0.57
CA TYR A 341 -0.99 6.95 0.30
C TYR A 341 -1.56 8.31 0.70
N VAL A 342 -1.02 8.83 1.79
CA VAL A 342 -1.11 10.24 2.20
C VAL A 342 0.30 10.78 2.34
N ARG A 343 0.59 11.92 1.69
CA ARG A 343 1.89 12.60 1.75
C ARG A 343 1.72 14.07 2.03
N ILE A 344 2.50 14.60 2.95
CA ILE A 344 2.51 16.01 3.31
C ILE A 344 3.93 16.55 3.13
N TYR A 345 4.02 17.63 2.35
CA TYR A 345 5.27 18.31 2.04
C TYR A 345 5.25 19.72 2.64
N ASN A 346 6.38 20.21 3.12
CA ASN A 346 6.51 21.61 3.52
C ASN A 346 6.59 22.55 2.31
N SER A 347 6.62 23.86 2.55
CA SER A 347 6.71 24.89 1.50
C SER A 347 7.99 24.82 0.66
N ALA A 348 9.02 24.09 1.10
CA ALA A 348 10.25 23.82 0.34
C ALA A 348 10.13 22.52 -0.51
N GLY A 349 8.98 21.85 -0.53
CA GLY A 349 8.75 20.61 -1.26
C GLY A 349 9.38 19.36 -0.62
N GLN A 350 9.82 19.45 0.64
CA GLN A 350 10.37 18.31 1.37
C GLN A 350 9.22 17.52 2.02
N LEU A 351 9.24 16.19 1.89
CA LEU A 351 8.29 15.30 2.57
C LEU A 351 8.52 15.38 4.09
N ILE A 352 7.49 15.77 4.84
CA ILE A 352 7.56 15.94 6.31
C ILE A 352 6.69 14.94 7.05
N TRP A 353 5.72 14.34 6.40
CA TRP A 353 4.90 13.27 6.94
C TRP A 353 4.28 12.45 5.82
N SER A 354 4.15 11.14 6.03
CA SER A 354 3.42 10.27 5.10
C SER A 354 2.85 9.04 5.79
N ASP A 355 1.88 8.40 5.14
CA ASP A 355 1.48 7.03 5.37
C ASP A 355 1.25 6.35 4.01
N GLU A 356 2.01 5.27 3.77
CA GLU A 356 1.98 4.51 2.51
C GLU A 356 1.12 3.23 2.65
N PHE A 357 0.54 2.97 3.80
CA PHE A 357 -0.35 1.85 4.14
C PHE A 357 0.18 0.45 3.77
N ASN A 358 1.50 0.23 3.89
CA ASN A 358 2.20 -1.04 3.57
C ASN A 358 2.16 -2.07 4.72
#